data_29efb10c1b90a0bb0e46fef40a1b8e46
#
_entry.id   29efb10c1b90a0bb0e46fef40a1b8e46
#
_cell.length_a   1.000
_cell.length_b   1.000
_cell.length_c   1.000
_cell.angle_alpha   90.00
_cell.angle_beta   90.00
_cell.angle_gamma   90.00
#
_symmetry.space_group_name_H-M   'P 1'
#
loop_
_entity.id
_entity.type
_entity.pdbx_description
1 polymer ?
#
loop_
_entity_poly.entity_id
_entity_poly.type
_entity_poly.pdbx_seq_one_letter_code
_entity_poly.pdbx_strand_id
1 'polypeptide(L)'
;MNAPAIAVPDRVNCGAVQHNSGIISQEFKIENFGKDELLIRRISTTDPGIEISIDKEKIKKGKTATVTIKIDTAKISDIVLNSRITIISNDPERPELVVRIVGEITK
;
A
#
# COMPACT_ATOMS: atom_id res chain seq x y z
N MET A 1 9.08 10.82 25.25
CA MET A 1 8.75 11.54 24.01
C MET A 1 7.61 10.82 23.30
N ASN A 2 6.58 11.55 22.92
CA ASN A 2 5.47 10.99 22.16
C ASN A 2 5.77 11.11 20.67
N ALA A 3 5.55 10.01 19.95
CA ALA A 3 5.76 9.99 18.51
C ALA A 3 4.80 8.99 17.86
N PRO A 4 4.40 9.21 16.62
CA PRO A 4 3.64 8.22 15.88
C PRO A 4 4.54 7.03 15.53
N ALA A 5 3.93 5.87 15.39
CA ALA A 5 4.65 4.65 14.97
C ALA A 5 3.79 3.93 13.95
N ILE A 6 4.31 3.82 12.74
CA ILE A 6 3.61 3.23 11.61
C ILE A 6 3.87 1.72 11.53
N ALA A 7 2.83 0.94 11.30
CA ALA A 7 2.94 -0.47 10.99
C ALA A 7 2.18 -0.78 9.71
N VAL A 8 2.85 -1.43 8.77
CA VAL A 8 2.29 -1.88 7.51
C VAL A 8 2.80 -3.28 7.20
N PRO A 9 2.10 -4.07 6.38
CA PRO A 9 2.63 -5.36 5.94
C PRO A 9 3.86 -5.16 5.03
N ASP A 10 4.76 -6.13 5.01
CA ASP A 10 5.93 -6.08 4.14
C ASP A 10 5.51 -6.20 2.67
N ARG A 11 4.47 -6.97 2.41
CA ARG A 11 4.00 -7.21 1.05
C ARG A 11 2.50 -7.51 1.05
N VAL A 12 1.88 -7.27 -0.09
CA VAL A 12 0.52 -7.71 -0.39
C VAL A 12 0.62 -8.76 -1.49
N ASN A 13 0.22 -9.99 -1.19
CA ASN A 13 0.28 -11.08 -2.15
C ASN A 13 -1.09 -11.23 -2.83
N CYS A 14 -1.13 -10.93 -4.12
CA CYS A 14 -2.37 -11.01 -4.90
C CYS A 14 -2.64 -12.42 -5.42
N GLY A 15 -1.69 -13.36 -5.25
CA GLY A 15 -1.83 -14.72 -5.74
C GLY A 15 -1.77 -14.79 -7.27
N ALA A 16 -2.53 -15.70 -7.85
CA ALA A 16 -2.61 -15.84 -9.29
C ALA A 16 -3.66 -14.87 -9.84
N VAL A 17 -3.26 -14.01 -10.76
CA VAL A 17 -4.09 -12.98 -11.38
C VAL A 17 -4.17 -13.25 -12.87
N GLN A 18 -5.37 -13.33 -13.41
CA GLN A 18 -5.56 -13.56 -14.85
C GLN A 18 -5.32 -12.27 -15.63
N HIS A 19 -4.47 -12.34 -16.64
CA HIS A 19 -4.21 -11.20 -17.53
C HIS A 19 -5.51 -10.77 -18.22
N ASN A 20 -5.68 -9.45 -18.32
CA ASN A 20 -6.82 -8.83 -18.99
C ASN A 20 -8.17 -9.26 -18.41
N SER A 21 -8.23 -9.47 -17.10
CA SER A 21 -9.47 -9.83 -16.38
C SER A 21 -10.18 -8.62 -15.79
N GLY A 22 -9.80 -7.40 -16.19
CA GLY A 22 -10.37 -6.16 -15.68
C GLY A 22 -9.55 -5.62 -14.52
N ILE A 23 -10.22 -4.90 -13.63
CA ILE A 23 -9.57 -4.29 -12.46
C ILE A 23 -9.81 -5.17 -11.25
N ILE A 24 -8.73 -5.56 -10.59
CA ILE A 24 -8.82 -6.26 -9.30
C ILE A 24 -8.47 -5.30 -8.17
N SER A 25 -9.01 -5.58 -6.99
CA SER A 25 -8.83 -4.72 -5.83
C SER A 25 -8.24 -5.52 -4.67
N GLN A 26 -7.23 -4.92 -4.01
CA GLN A 26 -6.64 -5.46 -2.81
C GLN A 26 -6.58 -4.36 -1.75
N GLU A 27 -6.52 -4.75 -0.49
CA GLU A 27 -6.46 -3.79 0.61
C GLU A 27 -5.39 -4.19 1.60
N PHE A 28 -4.80 -3.19 2.26
CA PHE A 28 -4.01 -3.42 3.45
C PHE A 28 -4.26 -2.32 4.46
N LYS A 29 -3.88 -2.57 5.70
CA LYS A 29 -4.10 -1.63 6.80
C LYS A 29 -2.80 -0.96 7.20
N ILE A 30 -2.90 0.34 7.51
CA ILE A 30 -1.84 1.08 8.16
C ILE A 30 -2.28 1.28 9.61
N GLU A 31 -1.49 0.83 10.56
CA GLU A 31 -1.77 1.01 11.96
C GLU A 31 -0.85 2.07 12.58
N ASN A 32 -1.38 2.83 13.52
CA ASN A 32 -0.59 3.72 14.34
C ASN A 32 -0.61 3.17 15.78
N PHE A 33 0.48 2.56 16.19
CA PHE A 33 0.63 2.07 17.56
C PHE A 33 1.55 2.94 18.40
N GLY A 34 1.87 4.13 17.90
CA GLY A 34 2.58 5.14 18.66
C GLY A 34 1.67 5.92 19.59
N LYS A 35 2.22 6.98 20.18
CA LYS A 35 1.50 7.80 21.16
C LYS A 35 1.01 9.11 20.59
N ASP A 36 1.33 9.42 19.36
CA ASP A 36 0.96 10.67 18.70
C ASP A 36 0.29 10.37 17.37
N GLU A 37 -0.36 11.37 16.79
CA GLU A 37 -1.08 11.22 15.52
C GLU A 37 -0.11 10.93 14.37
N LEU A 38 -0.42 9.91 13.59
CA LEU A 38 0.34 9.55 12.41
C LEU A 38 -0.25 10.27 11.20
N LEU A 39 0.59 11.01 10.49
CA LEU A 39 0.20 11.71 9.28
C LEU A 39 0.82 11.01 8.07
N ILE A 40 -0.02 10.61 7.14
CA ILE A 40 0.44 10.05 5.88
C ILE A 40 0.57 11.21 4.90
N ARG A 41 1.81 11.54 4.56
CA ARG A 41 2.10 12.69 3.71
C ARG A 41 2.02 12.35 2.23
N ARG A 42 2.35 11.10 1.88
CA ARG A 42 2.34 10.66 0.50
C ARG A 42 2.26 9.14 0.41
N ILE A 43 1.46 8.66 -0.51
CA ILE A 43 1.46 7.25 -0.95
C ILE A 43 1.56 7.28 -2.46
N SER A 44 2.54 6.58 -3.02
CA SER A 44 2.76 6.60 -4.46
C SER A 44 3.31 5.27 -4.97
N THR A 45 3.12 5.05 -6.25
CA THR A 45 3.74 3.95 -6.99
C THR A 45 4.15 4.46 -8.36
N THR A 46 5.14 3.82 -8.95
CA THR A 46 5.58 4.14 -10.31
C THR A 46 4.90 3.27 -11.38
N ASP A 47 4.13 2.28 -10.95
CA ASP A 47 3.45 1.38 -11.89
C ASP A 47 2.18 2.05 -12.44
N PRO A 48 2.07 2.27 -13.77
CA PRO A 48 0.91 2.95 -14.34
C PRO A 48 -0.38 2.10 -14.29
N GLY A 49 -0.26 0.80 -14.06
CA GLY A 49 -1.42 -0.09 -13.94
C GLY A 49 -2.00 -0.16 -12.54
N ILE A 50 -1.44 0.56 -11.57
CA ILE A 50 -1.86 0.51 -10.18
C ILE A 50 -2.33 1.87 -9.70
N GLU A 51 -3.54 1.92 -9.15
CA GLU A 51 -4.07 3.10 -8.47
C GLU A 51 -4.15 2.82 -6.98
N ILE A 52 -3.80 3.81 -6.18
CA ILE A 52 -3.77 3.71 -4.73
C ILE A 52 -4.66 4.79 -4.13
N SER A 53 -5.50 4.40 -3.17
CA SER A 53 -6.29 5.35 -2.40
C SER A 53 -6.23 4.97 -0.92
N ILE A 54 -6.41 5.97 -0.06
CA ILE A 54 -6.42 5.79 1.38
C ILE A 54 -7.65 6.50 1.94
N ASP A 55 -8.30 5.86 2.92
CA ASP A 55 -9.51 6.42 3.51
C ASP A 55 -9.24 7.53 4.53
N LYS A 56 -8.06 7.55 5.13
CA LYS A 56 -7.66 8.55 6.11
C LYS A 56 -6.18 8.88 5.98
N GLU A 57 -5.86 10.17 5.93
CA GLU A 57 -4.46 10.62 5.95
C GLU A 57 -3.96 10.87 7.36
N LYS A 58 -4.87 11.06 8.32
CA LYS A 58 -4.57 11.26 9.72
C LYS A 58 -5.05 10.07 10.51
N ILE A 59 -4.14 9.40 11.18
CA ILE A 59 -4.45 8.18 11.93
C ILE A 59 -4.13 8.44 13.40
N LYS A 60 -5.16 8.49 14.21
CA LYS A 60 -5.00 8.71 15.64
C LYS A 60 -4.37 7.48 16.30
N LYS A 61 -3.79 7.68 17.47
CA LYS A 61 -3.15 6.60 18.20
C LYS A 61 -4.12 5.42 18.39
N GLY A 62 -3.64 4.21 18.14
CA GLY A 62 -4.45 2.99 18.26
C GLY A 62 -5.45 2.76 17.14
N LYS A 63 -5.47 3.63 16.13
CA LYS A 63 -6.41 3.53 15.00
C LYS A 63 -5.71 3.01 13.75
N THR A 64 -6.53 2.69 12.75
CA THR A 64 -6.05 2.18 11.47
C THR A 64 -6.64 2.95 10.32
N ALA A 65 -5.92 2.96 9.20
CA ALA A 65 -6.44 3.43 7.92
C ALA A 65 -6.39 2.27 6.93
N THR A 66 -7.28 2.29 5.95
CA THR A 66 -7.33 1.28 4.90
C THR A 66 -6.80 1.85 3.61
N VAL A 67 -5.82 1.18 3.03
CA VAL A 67 -5.29 1.51 1.71
C VAL A 67 -5.88 0.53 0.71
N THR A 68 -6.49 1.06 -0.34
CA THR A 68 -7.07 0.26 -1.40
C THR A 68 -6.17 0.35 -2.63
N ILE A 69 -5.85 -0.80 -3.20
CA ILE A 69 -5.00 -0.92 -4.37
C ILE A 69 -5.88 -1.47 -5.49
N LYS A 70 -5.98 -0.73 -6.59
CA LYS A 70 -6.68 -1.18 -7.80
C LYS A 70 -5.66 -1.47 -8.87
N ILE A 71 -5.69 -2.69 -9.39
CA ILE A 71 -4.75 -3.16 -10.37
C ILE A 71 -5.49 -3.41 -11.68
N ASP A 72 -5.10 -2.66 -12.72
CA ASP A 72 -5.65 -2.87 -14.05
C ASP A 72 -4.82 -3.96 -14.74
N THR A 73 -5.38 -5.14 -14.78
CA THR A 73 -4.69 -6.33 -15.31
C THR A 73 -4.35 -6.22 -16.79
N ALA A 74 -5.07 -5.36 -17.54
CA ALA A 74 -4.76 -5.13 -18.95
C ALA A 74 -3.46 -4.34 -19.16
N LYS A 75 -3.04 -3.57 -18.15
CA LYS A 75 -1.83 -2.73 -18.22
C LYS A 75 -0.57 -3.43 -17.70
N ILE A 76 -0.72 -4.67 -17.22
CA ILE A 76 0.41 -5.44 -16.73
C ILE A 76 0.88 -6.36 -17.84
N SER A 77 2.09 -6.13 -18.32
CA SER A 77 2.66 -6.87 -19.45
C SER A 77 3.54 -8.04 -19.02
N ASP A 78 3.97 -8.07 -17.77
CA ASP A 78 4.86 -9.10 -17.26
C ASP A 78 4.09 -10.33 -16.79
N ILE A 79 4.79 -11.45 -16.65
CA ILE A 79 4.20 -12.68 -16.11
C ILE A 79 4.19 -12.71 -14.60
N VAL A 80 4.90 -11.75 -13.97
CA VAL A 80 4.97 -11.62 -12.51
C VAL A 80 4.56 -10.19 -12.15
N LEU A 81 3.64 -10.05 -11.20
CA LEU A 81 3.33 -8.76 -10.61
C LEU A 81 4.33 -8.49 -9.50
N ASN A 82 5.09 -7.42 -9.66
CA ASN A 82 6.10 -7.02 -8.68
C ASN A 82 6.20 -5.49 -8.69
N SER A 83 5.39 -4.86 -7.87
CA SER A 83 5.34 -3.40 -7.78
C SER A 83 5.62 -2.97 -6.36
N ARG A 84 5.98 -1.69 -6.19
CA ARG A 84 6.30 -1.11 -4.90
C ARG A 84 5.41 0.10 -4.66
N ILE A 85 4.92 0.21 -3.43
CA ILE A 85 4.19 1.37 -2.96
C ILE A 85 5.08 2.05 -1.92
N THR A 86 5.37 3.32 -2.14
CA THR A 86 6.15 4.13 -1.19
C THR A 86 5.20 4.94 -0.32
N ILE A 87 5.37 4.84 1.00
CA ILE A 87 4.55 5.55 1.98
C ILE A 87 5.47 6.49 2.74
N ILE A 88 5.15 7.78 2.71
CA ILE A 88 5.87 8.80 3.46
C ILE A 88 4.96 9.31 4.57
N SER A 89 5.47 9.30 5.79
CA SER A 89 4.73 9.69 6.99
C SER A 89 5.59 10.55 7.90
N ASN A 90 4.98 10.98 9.00
CA ASN A 90 5.68 11.75 10.04
C ASN A 90 6.29 10.89 11.14
N ASP A 91 6.38 9.57 10.94
CA ASP A 91 7.08 8.69 11.86
C ASP A 91 8.58 9.05 11.85
N PRO A 92 9.15 9.47 12.98
CA PRO A 92 10.56 9.89 13.01
C PRO A 92 11.57 8.77 12.83
N GLU A 93 11.16 7.53 13.10
CA GLU A 93 12.05 6.37 12.94
C GLU A 93 11.90 5.74 11.55
N ARG A 94 10.72 5.85 10.94
CA ARG A 94 10.42 5.24 9.65
C ARG A 94 9.66 6.24 8.77
N PRO A 95 10.31 7.33 8.36
CA PRO A 95 9.62 8.35 7.57
C PRO A 95 9.23 7.86 6.17
N GLU A 96 9.91 6.83 5.68
CA GLU A 96 9.62 6.24 4.39
C GLU A 96 9.58 4.73 4.51
N LEU A 97 8.50 4.13 4.04
CA LEU A 97 8.32 2.68 4.01
C LEU A 97 7.92 2.23 2.60
N VAL A 98 8.28 1.01 2.28
CA VAL A 98 7.92 0.40 0.99
C VAL A 98 7.11 -0.86 1.25
N VAL A 99 5.93 -0.94 0.63
CA VAL A 99 5.11 -2.14 0.63
C VAL A 99 5.18 -2.75 -0.76
N ARG A 100 5.49 -4.03 -0.84
CA ARG A 100 5.59 -4.72 -2.12
C ARG A 100 4.25 -5.33 -2.50
N ILE A 101 3.89 -5.20 -3.78
CA ILE A 101 2.72 -5.86 -4.36
C ILE A 101 3.24 -6.97 -5.24
N VAL A 102 2.93 -8.22 -4.88
CA VAL A 102 3.45 -9.39 -5.60
C VAL A 102 2.32 -10.32 -6.03
N GLY A 103 2.52 -11.03 -7.10
CA GLY A 103 1.58 -12.00 -7.63
C GLY A 103 2.09 -12.64 -8.89
N GLU A 104 1.33 -13.59 -9.42
CA GLU A 104 1.62 -14.24 -10.70
C GLU A 104 0.54 -13.84 -11.71
N ILE A 105 0.96 -13.54 -12.92
CA ILE A 105 0.02 -13.20 -13.99
C ILE A 105 -0.14 -14.42 -14.87
N THR A 106 -1.36 -14.92 -14.96
CA THR A 106 -1.69 -16.05 -15.82
C THR A 106 -2.35 -15.53 -17.10
N LYS A 107 -2.09 -16.22 -18.19
CA LYS A 107 -2.65 -15.86 -19.50
C LYS A 107 -3.74 -16.80 -19.94
#